data_b1ac0324850e8f97a82e42b47ba198d7
#
_entry.id   b1ac0324850e8f97a82e42b47ba198d7
#
_cell.length_a   1.000
_cell.length_b   1.000
_cell.length_c   1.000
_cell.angle_alpha   90.00
_cell.angle_beta   90.00
_cell.angle_gamma   90.00
#
_symmetry.space_group_name_H-M   'P 1'
#
loop_
_entity.id
_entity.type
_entity.pdbx_description
1 polymer ?
#
loop_
_entity_poly.entity_id
_entity_poly.type
_entity_poly.pdbx_seq_one_letter_code
_entity_poly.pdbx_strand_id
1 'polypeptide(L)'
;MKTNLSFRPVLKVISACMLAIGLSTAAYAAAPVAGTIITNQASATYSLSGSPLSVLSNSVTTRVSEVYAVDIVNDQTLPCTAGQTIYFPHTIINNGNASDTFNLSAVFAGAAVDGVVIYADFDGDGVADSFVPITTTPALAIGATYSVVLAVHIPATALI
;
A
#
# COMPACT_ATOMS: atom_id res chain seq x y z
N MET A 1 67.14 22.72 -22.70
CA MET A 1 66.05 23.43 -22.00
C MET A 1 64.84 22.55 -22.10
N LYS A 2 64.51 21.75 -21.04
CA LYS A 2 63.39 20.80 -21.01
C LYS A 2 62.28 21.43 -20.13
N THR A 3 61.15 21.79 -20.74
CA THR A 3 59.95 22.27 -20.02
C THR A 3 59.12 21.06 -19.66
N ASN A 4 59.04 20.77 -18.33
CA ASN A 4 58.09 19.82 -17.76
C ASN A 4 56.75 20.52 -17.52
N LEU A 5 55.75 20.22 -18.33
CA LEU A 5 54.34 20.60 -18.06
C LEU A 5 53.74 19.58 -17.09
N SER A 6 53.47 20.02 -15.88
CA SER A 6 52.78 19.23 -14.85
C SER A 6 51.26 19.30 -15.05
N PHE A 7 50.64 18.20 -15.56
CA PHE A 7 49.20 18.04 -15.74
C PHE A 7 48.56 17.37 -14.51
N ARG A 8 48.63 17.90 -13.30
CA ARG A 8 48.14 17.21 -12.11
C ARG A 8 46.97 17.82 -11.32
N PRO A 9 46.30 18.92 -11.66
CA PRO A 9 45.13 19.29 -10.86
C PRO A 9 43.75 19.01 -11.45
N VAL A 10 43.62 18.71 -12.76
CA VAL A 10 42.30 18.60 -13.42
C VAL A 10 41.55 17.29 -13.09
N LEU A 11 42.26 16.21 -12.79
CA LEU A 11 41.67 14.91 -12.55
C LEU A 11 40.98 14.76 -11.16
N LYS A 12 41.34 15.58 -10.19
CA LYS A 12 40.76 15.54 -8.83
C LYS A 12 39.40 16.26 -8.72
N VAL A 13 39.14 17.24 -9.57
CA VAL A 13 37.89 18.00 -9.56
C VAL A 13 36.76 17.25 -10.25
N ILE A 14 37.06 16.44 -11.25
CA ILE A 14 36.05 15.65 -11.99
C ILE A 14 35.54 14.47 -11.13
N SER A 15 36.39 13.89 -10.27
CA SER A 15 36.01 12.76 -9.41
C SER A 15 35.08 13.18 -8.26
N ALA A 16 35.13 14.43 -7.80
CA ALA A 16 34.26 14.94 -6.74
C ALA A 16 32.86 15.33 -7.24
N CYS A 17 32.72 15.68 -8.52
CA CYS A 17 31.43 16.05 -9.09
C CYS A 17 30.57 14.83 -9.51
N MET A 18 31.14 13.67 -9.78
CA MET A 18 30.41 12.46 -10.15
C MET A 18 29.81 11.70 -8.97
N LEU A 19 30.23 11.95 -7.73
CA LEU A 19 29.71 11.27 -6.54
C LEU A 19 28.45 11.96 -5.96
N ALA A 20 28.10 13.14 -6.42
CA ALA A 20 26.94 13.89 -5.94
C ALA A 20 25.64 13.65 -6.71
N ILE A 21 25.67 12.87 -7.81
CA ILE A 21 24.50 12.66 -8.69
C ILE A 21 23.71 11.36 -8.36
N GLY A 22 24.18 10.55 -7.41
CA GLY A 22 23.71 9.19 -7.17
C GLY A 22 22.69 8.97 -6.05
N LEU A 23 22.24 10.00 -5.32
CA LEU A 23 21.37 9.83 -4.14
C LEU A 23 20.11 10.69 -4.21
N SER A 24 19.42 10.68 -5.33
CA SER A 24 18.00 11.07 -5.34
C SER A 24 17.18 9.87 -4.86
N THR A 25 17.05 9.69 -3.55
CA THR A 25 15.96 8.89 -2.99
C THR A 25 14.67 9.58 -3.38
N ALA A 26 13.87 8.94 -4.24
CA ALA A 26 12.51 9.38 -4.46
C ALA A 26 11.79 9.34 -3.09
N ALA A 27 11.56 10.50 -2.49
CA ALA A 27 10.73 10.60 -1.31
C ALA A 27 9.28 10.35 -1.76
N TYR A 28 8.79 9.12 -1.62
CA TYR A 28 7.36 8.84 -1.70
C TYR A 28 6.71 9.46 -0.47
N ALA A 29 6.02 10.58 -0.65
CA ALA A 29 5.16 11.10 0.39
C ALA A 29 3.99 10.13 0.56
N ALA A 30 3.84 9.57 1.76
CA ALA A 30 2.65 8.81 2.10
C ALA A 30 1.41 9.69 1.96
N ALA A 31 0.30 9.13 1.49
CA ALA A 31 -0.96 9.86 1.43
C ALA A 31 -1.37 10.32 2.83
N PRO A 32 -1.84 11.57 3.00
CA PRO A 32 -2.27 12.04 4.30
C PRO A 32 -3.48 11.23 4.79
N VAL A 33 -3.50 10.96 6.11
CA VAL A 33 -4.57 10.21 6.76
C VAL A 33 -5.91 10.95 6.61
N ALA A 34 -6.99 10.23 6.38
CA ALA A 34 -8.34 10.77 6.32
C ALA A 34 -8.68 11.58 7.58
N GLY A 35 -9.39 12.69 7.40
CA GLY A 35 -9.73 13.60 8.49
C GLY A 35 -8.66 14.61 8.87
N THR A 36 -7.43 14.51 8.33
CA THR A 36 -6.38 15.51 8.54
C THR A 36 -6.85 16.89 8.08
N ILE A 37 -6.65 17.88 8.93
CA ILE A 37 -7.00 19.28 8.63
C ILE A 37 -5.74 19.99 8.12
N ILE A 38 -5.83 20.54 6.92
CA ILE A 38 -4.81 21.37 6.32
C ILE A 38 -5.27 22.82 6.42
N THR A 39 -4.49 23.63 7.14
CA THR A 39 -4.78 25.06 7.32
C THR A 39 -3.81 25.88 6.51
N ASN A 40 -4.33 26.89 5.78
CA ASN A 40 -3.54 27.82 4.99
C ASN A 40 -3.87 29.25 5.40
N GLN A 41 -2.82 30.07 5.56
CA GLN A 41 -2.91 31.48 5.88
C GLN A 41 -1.78 32.24 5.19
N ALA A 42 -2.08 33.31 4.51
CA ALA A 42 -1.10 34.17 3.87
C ALA A 42 -0.67 35.29 4.83
N SER A 43 0.58 35.72 4.73
CA SER A 43 1.10 36.90 5.40
C SER A 43 1.74 37.85 4.41
N ALA A 44 1.58 39.15 4.62
CA ALA A 44 2.27 40.18 3.87
C ALA A 44 2.98 41.12 4.87
N THR A 45 4.24 41.45 4.56
CA THR A 45 5.00 42.45 5.32
C THR A 45 5.23 43.68 4.47
N TYR A 46 5.10 44.84 5.08
CA TYR A 46 5.40 46.13 4.44
C TYR A 46 6.14 47.06 5.43
N SER A 47 6.79 48.07 4.90
CA SER A 47 7.49 49.04 5.74
C SER A 47 6.76 50.38 5.71
N LEU A 48 6.49 50.95 6.88
CA LEU A 48 5.93 52.28 7.03
C LEU A 48 6.92 53.10 7.85
N SER A 49 7.48 54.16 7.27
CA SER A 49 8.47 55.06 7.91
C SER A 49 9.69 54.31 8.50
N GLY A 50 10.13 53.23 7.83
CA GLY A 50 11.26 52.39 8.27
C GLY A 50 10.90 51.30 9.29
N SER A 51 9.66 51.24 9.77
CA SER A 51 9.19 50.18 10.67
C SER A 51 8.48 49.06 9.89
N PRO A 52 8.88 47.78 10.05
CA PRO A 52 8.19 46.67 9.43
C PRO A 52 6.82 46.41 10.07
N LEU A 53 5.81 46.24 9.25
CA LEU A 53 4.46 45.87 9.64
C LEU A 53 4.06 44.59 8.92
N SER A 54 3.28 43.75 9.60
CA SER A 54 2.76 42.47 9.05
C SER A 54 1.24 42.46 9.10
N VAL A 55 0.64 41.94 8.01
CA VAL A 55 -0.80 41.69 7.91
C VAL A 55 -1.00 40.22 7.58
N LEU A 56 -1.92 39.57 8.27
CA LEU A 56 -2.32 38.18 8.05
C LEU A 56 -3.67 38.14 7.33
N SER A 57 -3.85 37.20 6.42
CA SER A 57 -5.15 36.87 5.85
C SER A 57 -6.03 36.14 6.87
N ASN A 58 -7.30 35.92 6.52
CA ASN A 58 -8.11 34.89 7.17
C ASN A 58 -7.47 33.50 6.97
N SER A 59 -7.74 32.60 7.89
CA SER A 59 -7.35 31.19 7.79
C SER A 59 -8.39 30.45 6.95
N VAL A 60 -7.90 29.60 6.04
CA VAL A 60 -8.71 28.67 5.23
C VAL A 60 -8.32 27.27 5.60
N THR A 61 -9.29 26.39 5.85
CA THR A 61 -9.07 24.99 6.21
C THR A 61 -9.65 24.05 5.17
N THR A 62 -8.93 22.97 4.88
CA THR A 62 -9.39 21.84 4.08
C THR A 62 -9.22 20.56 4.88
N ARG A 63 -10.18 19.65 4.80
CA ARG A 63 -10.11 18.34 5.42
C ARG A 63 -9.82 17.27 4.36
N VAL A 64 -8.86 16.39 4.65
CA VAL A 64 -8.55 15.25 3.78
C VAL A 64 -9.74 14.28 3.79
N SER A 65 -10.26 13.95 2.62
CA SER A 65 -11.31 12.94 2.46
C SER A 65 -10.76 11.53 2.63
N GLU A 66 -11.61 10.62 3.04
CA GLU A 66 -11.31 9.19 3.05
C GLU A 66 -11.24 8.64 1.62
N VAL A 67 -10.26 7.77 1.39
CA VAL A 67 -10.07 7.02 0.15
C VAL A 67 -10.07 5.55 0.50
N TYR A 68 -11.08 4.82 0.01
CA TYR A 68 -11.19 3.39 0.16
C TYR A 68 -10.35 2.69 -0.91
N ALA A 69 -9.45 1.82 -0.50
CA ALA A 69 -8.67 1.00 -1.41
C ALA A 69 -8.31 -0.32 -0.74
N VAL A 70 -8.56 -1.42 -1.43
CA VAL A 70 -8.26 -2.77 -0.99
C VAL A 70 -7.58 -3.53 -2.11
N ASP A 71 -6.63 -4.38 -1.75
CA ASP A 71 -6.01 -5.32 -2.66
C ASP A 71 -6.15 -6.74 -2.11
N ILE A 72 -6.24 -7.73 -3.00
CA ILE A 72 -6.22 -9.16 -2.68
C ILE A 72 -5.15 -9.78 -3.55
N VAL A 73 -4.18 -10.40 -2.91
CA VAL A 73 -3.01 -10.98 -3.59
C VAL A 73 -2.99 -12.51 -3.44
N ASN A 74 -2.10 -13.14 -4.18
CA ASN A 74 -1.86 -14.58 -4.28
C ASN A 74 -2.83 -15.30 -5.23
N ASP A 75 -2.87 -14.86 -6.49
CA ASP A 75 -3.50 -15.62 -7.57
C ASP A 75 -2.83 -16.99 -7.74
N GLN A 76 -3.63 -18.07 -7.74
CA GLN A 76 -3.11 -19.43 -7.76
C GLN A 76 -3.89 -20.32 -8.71
N THR A 77 -3.20 -21.34 -9.21
CA THR A 77 -3.81 -22.47 -9.93
C THR A 77 -3.33 -23.76 -9.29
N LEU A 78 -4.25 -24.53 -8.74
CA LEU A 78 -3.95 -25.80 -8.08
C LEU A 78 -4.65 -26.95 -8.79
N PRO A 79 -3.99 -28.13 -8.93
CA PRO A 79 -4.64 -29.33 -9.44
C PRO A 79 -5.70 -29.80 -8.45
N CYS A 80 -6.77 -30.41 -8.98
CA CYS A 80 -7.84 -30.95 -8.16
C CYS A 80 -8.23 -32.36 -8.59
N THR A 81 -8.87 -33.09 -7.66
CA THR A 81 -9.52 -34.37 -7.90
C THR A 81 -10.96 -34.32 -7.42
N ALA A 82 -11.82 -35.12 -8.03
CA ALA A 82 -13.21 -35.22 -7.62
C ALA A 82 -13.35 -35.66 -6.15
N GLY A 83 -14.23 -35.02 -5.40
CA GLY A 83 -14.47 -35.25 -3.97
C GLY A 83 -13.45 -34.56 -3.03
N GLN A 84 -12.53 -33.75 -3.57
CA GLN A 84 -11.52 -33.05 -2.75
C GLN A 84 -11.98 -31.64 -2.36
N THR A 85 -11.52 -31.17 -1.20
CA THR A 85 -11.52 -29.73 -0.87
C THR A 85 -10.13 -29.17 -1.09
N ILE A 86 -10.04 -28.08 -1.84
CA ILE A 86 -8.79 -27.37 -2.12
C ILE A 86 -8.79 -26.06 -1.35
N TYR A 87 -7.62 -25.68 -0.84
CA TYR A 87 -7.43 -24.48 -0.05
C TYR A 87 -6.54 -23.50 -0.79
N PHE A 88 -7.05 -22.27 -0.97
CA PHE A 88 -6.35 -21.18 -1.65
C PHE A 88 -6.09 -20.08 -0.64
N PRO A 89 -4.84 -19.90 -0.17
CA PRO A 89 -4.49 -18.78 0.69
C PRO A 89 -4.48 -17.47 -0.09
N HIS A 90 -5.07 -16.43 0.51
CA HIS A 90 -5.08 -15.06 0.01
C HIS A 90 -4.70 -14.08 1.12
N THR A 91 -4.14 -12.94 0.74
CA THR A 91 -3.87 -11.84 1.65
C THR A 91 -4.62 -10.60 1.21
N ILE A 92 -5.38 -10.02 2.12
CA ILE A 92 -6.14 -8.79 1.94
C ILE A 92 -5.29 -7.64 2.50
N ILE A 93 -5.16 -6.54 1.76
CA ILE A 93 -4.33 -5.40 2.11
C ILE A 93 -5.19 -4.13 2.10
N ASN A 94 -5.20 -3.38 3.21
CA ASN A 94 -5.82 -2.05 3.22
C ASN A 94 -4.87 -1.01 2.63
N ASN A 95 -5.09 -0.62 1.38
CA ASN A 95 -4.35 0.41 0.67
C ASN A 95 -5.02 1.80 0.75
N GLY A 96 -6.09 1.94 1.55
CA GLY A 96 -6.77 3.20 1.82
C GLY A 96 -5.96 4.15 2.71
N ASN A 97 -6.54 5.30 3.03
CA ASN A 97 -5.94 6.30 3.93
C ASN A 97 -6.66 6.41 5.28
N ALA A 98 -7.47 5.41 5.63
CA ALA A 98 -8.11 5.23 6.94
C ALA A 98 -8.12 3.75 7.35
N SER A 99 -8.43 3.47 8.62
CA SER A 99 -8.72 2.10 9.05
C SER A 99 -10.10 1.69 8.55
N ASP A 100 -10.21 0.49 7.97
CA ASP A 100 -11.45 -0.01 7.36
C ASP A 100 -11.68 -1.51 7.61
N THR A 101 -12.91 -1.97 7.37
CA THR A 101 -13.32 -3.38 7.38
C THR A 101 -13.83 -3.74 6.00
N PHE A 102 -13.46 -4.92 5.50
CA PHE A 102 -13.81 -5.36 4.16
C PHE A 102 -14.79 -6.54 4.21
N ASN A 103 -15.86 -6.43 3.43
CA ASN A 103 -16.77 -7.55 3.22
C ASN A 103 -16.14 -8.56 2.26
N LEU A 104 -16.19 -9.83 2.64
CA LEU A 104 -15.61 -10.94 1.90
C LEU A 104 -16.71 -11.75 1.24
N SER A 105 -16.55 -12.02 -0.04
CA SER A 105 -17.40 -12.94 -0.78
C SER A 105 -16.57 -13.72 -1.79
N ALA A 106 -16.92 -14.95 -2.02
CA ALA A 106 -16.32 -15.79 -3.05
C ALA A 106 -17.36 -16.12 -4.12
N VAL A 107 -16.95 -15.97 -5.37
CA VAL A 107 -17.76 -16.37 -6.53
C VAL A 107 -16.97 -17.40 -7.33
N PHE A 108 -17.61 -18.47 -7.72
CA PHE A 108 -17.01 -19.47 -8.60
C PHE A 108 -17.76 -19.55 -9.93
N ALA A 109 -17.04 -19.88 -10.98
CA ALA A 109 -17.60 -20.12 -12.30
C ALA A 109 -17.31 -21.57 -12.71
N GLY A 110 -18.36 -22.29 -13.16
CA GLY A 110 -18.26 -23.67 -13.62
C GLY A 110 -19.07 -24.65 -12.81
N ALA A 111 -19.36 -25.84 -13.41
CA ALA A 111 -20.20 -26.88 -12.81
C ALA A 111 -19.44 -27.82 -11.85
N ALA A 112 -18.12 -27.64 -11.72
CA ALA A 112 -17.26 -28.55 -10.97
C ALA A 112 -17.01 -28.12 -9.51
N VAL A 113 -17.77 -27.15 -8.97
CA VAL A 113 -17.66 -26.66 -7.58
C VAL A 113 -19.04 -26.63 -6.96
N ASP A 114 -19.23 -27.20 -5.79
CA ASP A 114 -20.48 -27.21 -5.06
C ASP A 114 -20.46 -26.47 -3.72
N GLY A 115 -19.30 -25.95 -3.31
CA GLY A 115 -19.18 -25.14 -2.11
C GLY A 115 -17.88 -24.32 -2.09
N VAL A 116 -18.02 -23.06 -1.61
CA VAL A 116 -16.89 -22.18 -1.36
C VAL A 116 -17.08 -21.51 -0.01
N VAL A 117 -16.07 -21.57 0.85
CA VAL A 117 -16.09 -20.99 2.19
C VAL A 117 -14.78 -20.25 2.45
N ILE A 118 -14.86 -19.11 3.13
CA ILE A 118 -13.69 -18.34 3.54
C ILE A 118 -13.45 -18.55 5.03
N TYR A 119 -12.21 -18.87 5.38
CA TYR A 119 -11.75 -19.05 6.76
C TYR A 119 -10.63 -18.07 7.07
N ALA A 120 -10.44 -17.75 8.36
CA ALA A 120 -9.31 -16.95 8.84
C ALA A 120 -8.03 -17.79 8.88
N ASP A 121 -6.91 -17.14 8.54
CA ASP A 121 -5.54 -17.63 8.65
C ASP A 121 -4.76 -16.56 9.44
N PHE A 122 -4.64 -16.74 10.77
CA PHE A 122 -4.14 -15.69 11.66
C PHE A 122 -2.62 -15.56 11.63
N ASP A 123 -1.90 -16.64 11.33
CA ASP A 123 -0.44 -16.66 11.26
C ASP A 123 0.12 -16.55 9.84
N GLY A 124 -0.74 -16.64 8.81
CA GLY A 124 -0.38 -16.44 7.40
C GLY A 124 0.39 -17.61 6.79
N ASP A 125 0.27 -18.82 7.36
CA ASP A 125 0.95 -20.01 6.87
C ASP A 125 0.23 -20.71 5.70
N GLY A 126 -0.95 -20.22 5.34
CA GLY A 126 -1.77 -20.75 4.25
C GLY A 126 -2.71 -21.88 4.69
N VAL A 127 -2.82 -22.14 5.98
CA VAL A 127 -3.73 -23.11 6.58
C VAL A 127 -4.78 -22.38 7.41
N ALA A 128 -6.03 -22.82 7.36
CA ALA A 128 -7.08 -22.21 8.16
C ALA A 128 -6.89 -22.49 9.65
N ASP A 129 -6.72 -21.45 10.47
CA ASP A 129 -6.63 -21.55 11.94
C ASP A 129 -7.99 -21.77 12.61
N SER A 130 -9.06 -21.45 11.89
CA SER A 130 -10.43 -21.61 12.36
C SER A 130 -11.32 -22.05 11.21
N PHE A 131 -12.10 -23.10 11.44
CA PHE A 131 -13.12 -23.56 10.49
C PHE A 131 -14.49 -22.89 10.72
N VAL A 132 -14.52 -21.73 11.36
CA VAL A 132 -15.69 -20.87 11.43
C VAL A 132 -15.68 -19.95 10.19
N PRO A 133 -16.71 -20.03 9.33
CA PRO A 133 -16.76 -19.16 8.15
C PRO A 133 -16.77 -17.68 8.50
N ILE A 134 -16.03 -16.89 7.73
CA ILE A 134 -15.99 -15.44 7.87
C ILE A 134 -16.51 -14.76 6.61
N THR A 135 -17.15 -13.60 6.78
CA THR A 135 -17.69 -12.77 5.70
C THR A 135 -17.18 -11.34 5.76
N THR A 136 -16.38 -11.03 6.75
CA THR A 136 -15.77 -9.70 6.95
C THR A 136 -14.39 -9.83 7.57
N THR A 137 -13.50 -8.88 7.28
CA THR A 137 -12.23 -8.74 8.00
C THR A 137 -12.47 -8.03 9.35
N PRO A 138 -11.55 -8.15 10.32
CA PRO A 138 -11.46 -7.17 11.39
C PRO A 138 -11.11 -5.78 10.80
N ALA A 139 -11.17 -4.73 11.64
CA ALA A 139 -10.71 -3.40 11.24
C ALA A 139 -9.19 -3.44 10.94
N LEU A 140 -8.82 -3.17 9.70
CA LEU A 140 -7.45 -3.13 9.23
C LEU A 140 -6.95 -1.69 9.21
N ALA A 141 -5.87 -1.40 9.90
CA ALA A 141 -5.18 -0.12 9.81
C ALA A 141 -4.64 0.11 8.38
N ILE A 142 -4.24 1.35 8.08
CA ILE A 142 -3.60 1.70 6.80
C ILE A 142 -2.36 0.82 6.58
N GLY A 143 -2.29 0.14 5.44
CA GLY A 143 -1.21 -0.76 5.07
C GLY A 143 -1.20 -2.10 5.82
N ALA A 144 -2.18 -2.35 6.71
CA ALA A 144 -2.30 -3.63 7.39
C ALA A 144 -2.84 -4.72 6.45
N THR A 145 -2.46 -5.94 6.76
CA THR A 145 -2.86 -7.15 6.02
C THR A 145 -3.70 -8.07 6.88
N TYR A 146 -4.50 -8.90 6.23
CA TYR A 146 -5.25 -9.97 6.85
C TYR A 146 -5.26 -11.19 5.94
N SER A 147 -4.76 -12.33 6.43
CA SER A 147 -4.70 -13.57 5.66
C SER A 147 -5.97 -14.38 5.84
N VAL A 148 -6.41 -14.99 4.74
CA VAL A 148 -7.60 -15.84 4.66
C VAL A 148 -7.33 -17.06 3.78
N VAL A 149 -8.04 -18.12 4.01
CA VAL A 149 -8.03 -19.32 3.17
C VAL A 149 -9.40 -19.52 2.54
N LEU A 150 -9.44 -19.58 1.24
CA LEU A 150 -10.62 -19.93 0.48
C LEU A 150 -10.67 -21.47 0.31
N ALA A 151 -11.60 -22.13 0.96
CA ALA A 151 -11.85 -23.55 0.82
C ALA A 151 -12.88 -23.81 -0.29
N VAL A 152 -12.48 -24.55 -1.31
CA VAL A 152 -13.30 -24.87 -2.50
C VAL A 152 -13.57 -26.36 -2.51
N HIS A 153 -14.82 -26.76 -2.42
CA HIS A 153 -15.22 -28.17 -2.46
C HIS A 153 -15.54 -28.60 -3.90
N ILE A 154 -14.87 -29.65 -4.35
CA ILE A 154 -15.09 -30.30 -5.64
C ILE A 154 -16.02 -31.53 -5.45
N PRO A 155 -17.20 -31.59 -6.05
CA PRO A 155 -18.09 -32.74 -5.88
C PRO A 155 -17.47 -34.02 -6.40
N ALA A 156 -17.82 -35.15 -5.78
CA ALA A 156 -17.33 -36.48 -6.20
C ALA A 156 -17.78 -36.87 -7.62
N THR A 157 -18.81 -36.19 -8.14
CA THR A 157 -19.37 -36.37 -9.49
C THR A 157 -18.78 -35.44 -10.54
N ALA A 158 -17.81 -34.59 -10.17
CA ALA A 158 -17.17 -33.67 -11.11
C ALA A 158 -16.43 -34.44 -12.20
N LEU A 159 -16.69 -34.07 -13.45
CA LEU A 159 -15.91 -34.51 -14.61
C LEU A 159 -14.72 -33.55 -14.78
N ILE A 160 -13.56 -34.01 -14.49
CA ILE A 160 -12.30 -33.26 -14.53
C ILE A 160 -11.29 -33.93 -15.45
#